data_896695ad7090848221740f22bfed4fb5
#
_entry.id   896695ad7090848221740f22bfed4fb5
#
_cell.length_a   1.000
_cell.length_b   1.000
_cell.length_c   1.000
_cell.angle_alpha   90.00
_cell.angle_beta   90.00
_cell.angle_gamma   90.00
#
_symmetry.space_group_name_H-M   'P 1'
#
loop_
_entity.id
_entity.type
_entity.pdbx_description
1 polymer ?
#
loop_
_entity_poly.entity_id
_entity_poly.type
_entity_poly.pdbx_seq_one_letter_code
_entity_poly.pdbx_strand_id
1 'polypeptide(L)'
;MAKEQKVLAANRAAFHNYHISDKYEAGIALTGTEVKSAMDGRVQLKEAYVSVREGEAWLFNAHISRYSHGNRQNHEPLRTRKLLLHKREIERLDEAAAKGGMTLVPTQVYLKNGRIKIEVGVARGKKMYDKREAEMRRTVERETRVQLKERNR
;
A
#
# COMPACT_ATOMS: atom_id res chain seq x y z
N MET A 1 14.82 -20.85 -4.28
CA MET A 1 14.23 -20.23 -5.48
C MET A 1 13.63 -18.89 -5.12
N ALA A 2 13.94 -17.89 -5.89
CA ALA A 2 13.31 -16.59 -5.72
C ALA A 2 11.81 -16.73 -6.00
N LYS A 3 10.98 -16.34 -5.04
CA LYS A 3 9.54 -16.33 -5.23
C LYS A 3 9.19 -15.18 -6.18
N GLU A 4 8.49 -15.51 -7.26
CA GLU A 4 8.05 -14.49 -8.19
C GLU A 4 7.08 -13.53 -7.51
N GLN A 5 7.44 -12.25 -7.50
CA GLN A 5 6.59 -11.17 -7.03
C GLN A 5 6.45 -10.13 -8.12
N LYS A 6 5.23 -9.72 -8.37
CA LYS A 6 4.94 -8.65 -9.32
C LYS A 6 4.14 -7.58 -8.62
N VAL A 7 4.69 -6.37 -8.53
CA VAL A 7 3.98 -5.23 -7.92
C VAL A 7 2.86 -4.79 -8.87
N LEU A 8 1.64 -4.77 -8.37
CA LEU A 8 0.45 -4.34 -9.10
C LEU A 8 0.13 -2.88 -8.82
N ALA A 9 0.38 -2.41 -7.62
CA ALA A 9 0.20 -1.01 -7.24
C ALA A 9 1.11 -0.67 -6.07
N ALA A 10 1.64 0.54 -6.06
CA ALA A 10 2.47 1.06 -4.97
C ALA A 10 1.88 2.35 -4.42
N ASN A 11 2.00 2.55 -3.12
CA ASN A 11 1.49 3.74 -2.43
C ASN A 11 2.65 4.72 -2.15
N ARG A 12 3.01 5.50 -3.14
CA ARG A 12 4.09 6.48 -3.02
C ARG A 12 3.79 7.57 -2.01
N ALA A 13 2.52 7.97 -1.92
CA ALA A 13 2.07 8.97 -0.96
C ALA A 13 2.31 8.53 0.48
N ALA A 14 2.18 7.24 0.79
CA ALA A 14 2.44 6.72 2.12
C ALA A 14 3.90 6.93 2.53
N PHE A 15 4.83 6.65 1.64
CA PHE A 15 6.26 6.84 1.92
C PHE A 15 6.66 8.32 2.01
N HIS A 16 5.94 9.20 1.32
CA HIS A 16 6.16 10.64 1.40
C HIS A 16 5.60 11.22 2.71
N ASN A 17 4.41 10.77 3.12
CA ASN A 17 3.66 11.37 4.23
C ASN A 17 3.94 10.72 5.59
N TYR A 18 4.51 9.52 5.62
CA TYR A 18 4.67 8.73 6.84
C TYR A 18 6.05 8.12 6.97
N HIS A 19 6.50 7.97 8.22
CA HIS A 19 7.61 7.09 8.56
C HIS A 19 7.02 5.69 8.78
N ILE A 20 7.37 4.75 7.92
CA ILE A 20 6.86 3.37 7.98
C ILE A 20 7.87 2.50 8.71
N SER A 21 7.45 1.89 9.80
CA SER A 21 8.31 1.05 10.64
C SER A 21 8.14 -0.44 10.31
N ASP A 22 7.11 -1.07 10.85
CA ASP A 22 6.87 -2.50 10.64
C ASP A 22 5.98 -2.73 9.44
N LYS A 23 6.21 -3.84 8.74
CA LYS A 23 5.43 -4.22 7.56
C LYS A 23 4.94 -5.65 7.72
N TYR A 24 3.70 -5.88 7.30
CA TYR A 24 3.05 -7.19 7.35
C TYR A 24 2.47 -7.55 6.00
N GLU A 25 2.68 -8.80 5.57
CA GLU A 25 2.05 -9.32 4.36
C GLU A 25 0.67 -9.89 4.71
N ALA A 26 -0.35 -9.42 4.03
CA ALA A 26 -1.72 -9.89 4.23
C ALA A 26 -2.29 -10.44 2.93
N GLY A 27 -3.15 -11.44 3.05
CA GLY A 27 -4.06 -11.80 1.98
C GLY A 27 -5.18 -10.78 1.93
N ILE A 28 -5.89 -10.72 0.82
CA ILE A 28 -7.02 -9.80 0.66
C ILE A 28 -8.19 -10.55 0.03
N ALA A 29 -9.36 -10.44 0.65
CA ALA A 29 -10.57 -11.08 0.14
C ALA A 29 -11.16 -10.25 -1.00
N LEU A 30 -11.01 -10.73 -2.22
CA LEU A 30 -11.44 -10.06 -3.44
C LEU A 30 -12.49 -10.86 -4.19
N THR A 31 -13.38 -10.14 -4.88
CA THR A 31 -14.31 -10.75 -5.84
C THR A 31 -13.57 -11.01 -7.17
N GLY A 32 -14.20 -11.78 -8.07
CA GLY A 32 -13.60 -12.10 -9.37
C GLY A 32 -13.26 -10.87 -10.20
N THR A 33 -14.15 -9.87 -10.25
CA THR A 33 -13.91 -8.64 -11.00
C THR A 33 -12.83 -7.78 -10.36
N GLU A 34 -12.71 -7.80 -9.03
CA GLU A 34 -11.63 -7.11 -8.32
C GLU A 34 -10.27 -7.73 -8.64
N VAL A 35 -10.20 -9.06 -8.66
CA VAL A 35 -8.96 -9.77 -9.05
C VAL A 35 -8.51 -9.37 -10.45
N LYS A 36 -9.43 -9.37 -11.40
CA LYS A 36 -9.13 -9.03 -12.79
C LYS A 36 -8.65 -7.58 -12.92
N SER A 37 -9.33 -6.63 -12.29
CA SER A 37 -8.91 -5.23 -12.26
C SER A 37 -7.55 -5.05 -11.61
N ALA A 38 -7.31 -5.71 -10.48
CA ALA A 38 -6.04 -5.62 -9.77
C ALA A 38 -4.89 -6.20 -10.61
N MET A 39 -5.13 -7.29 -11.33
CA MET A 39 -4.14 -7.87 -12.24
C MET A 39 -3.76 -6.91 -13.37
N ASP A 40 -4.68 -6.04 -13.77
CA ASP A 40 -4.44 -4.99 -14.77
C ASP A 40 -3.78 -3.74 -14.15
N GLY A 41 -3.45 -3.77 -12.87
CA GLY A 41 -2.83 -2.66 -12.18
C GLY A 41 -3.77 -1.51 -11.85
N ARG A 42 -5.09 -1.72 -11.90
CA ARG A 42 -6.09 -0.68 -11.67
C ARG A 42 -6.47 -0.55 -10.20
N VAL A 43 -5.46 -0.39 -9.35
CA VAL A 43 -5.61 -0.21 -7.91
C VAL A 43 -4.97 1.12 -7.51
N GLN A 44 -5.67 1.91 -6.72
CA GLN A 44 -5.15 3.15 -6.15
C GLN A 44 -5.22 3.09 -4.64
N LEU A 45 -4.09 3.29 -3.98
CA LEU A 45 -3.95 3.14 -2.53
C LEU A 45 -3.79 4.48 -1.79
N LYS A 46 -3.78 5.59 -2.50
CA LYS A 46 -3.42 6.92 -1.95
C LYS A 46 -4.22 7.29 -0.69
N GLU A 47 -5.52 7.08 -0.70
CA GLU A 47 -6.41 7.42 0.41
C GLU A 47 -6.76 6.22 1.29
N ALA A 48 -6.11 5.08 1.04
CA ALA A 48 -6.44 3.84 1.73
C ALA A 48 -5.80 3.76 3.11
N TYR A 49 -6.50 3.10 4.01
CA TYR A 49 -5.96 2.81 5.35
C TYR A 49 -6.51 1.47 5.84
N VAL A 50 -5.85 0.93 6.86
CA VAL A 50 -6.26 -0.33 7.49
C VAL A 50 -6.74 -0.04 8.90
N SER A 51 -7.80 -0.72 9.32
CA SER A 51 -8.31 -0.64 10.69
C SER A 51 -8.64 -2.03 11.21
N VAL A 52 -8.33 -2.27 12.47
CA VAL A 52 -8.70 -3.51 13.16
C VAL A 52 -10.02 -3.26 13.87
N ARG A 53 -11.01 -4.08 13.57
CA ARG A 53 -12.35 -4.01 14.17
C ARG A 53 -12.82 -5.41 14.53
N GLU A 54 -13.23 -5.60 15.77
CA GLU A 54 -13.73 -6.89 16.26
C GLU A 54 -12.78 -8.06 15.99
N GLY A 55 -11.48 -7.82 16.17
CA GLY A 55 -10.45 -8.84 15.98
C GLY A 55 -10.12 -9.16 14.54
N GLU A 56 -10.59 -8.37 13.59
CA GLU A 56 -10.33 -8.55 12.16
C GLU A 56 -9.75 -7.28 11.54
N ALA A 57 -8.89 -7.44 10.54
CA ALA A 57 -8.29 -6.32 9.81
C ALA A 57 -9.06 -6.03 8.53
N TRP A 58 -9.33 -4.75 8.28
CA TRP A 58 -10.11 -4.29 7.14
C TRP A 58 -9.39 -3.19 6.38
N LEU A 59 -9.48 -3.25 5.06
CA LEU A 59 -8.93 -2.23 4.16
C LEU A 59 -10.04 -1.27 3.73
N PHE A 60 -9.86 0.02 4.02
CA PHE A 60 -10.80 1.09 3.69
C PHE A 60 -10.23 1.99 2.61
N ASN A 61 -11.10 2.50 1.76
CA ASN A 61 -10.80 3.52 0.75
C ASN A 61 -9.75 3.14 -0.30
N ALA A 62 -9.46 1.86 -0.46
CA ALA A 62 -8.66 1.41 -1.59
C ALA A 62 -9.57 1.36 -2.83
N HIS A 63 -9.17 2.04 -3.89
CA HIS A 63 -9.94 2.08 -5.13
C HIS A 63 -9.47 0.97 -6.06
N ILE A 64 -10.37 0.06 -6.38
CA ILE A 64 -10.16 -0.95 -7.44
C ILE A 64 -11.19 -0.67 -8.52
N SER A 65 -10.73 -0.25 -9.69
CA SER A 65 -11.60 0.14 -10.79
C SER A 65 -12.52 -1.01 -11.20
N ARG A 66 -13.71 -0.68 -11.67
CA ARG A 66 -14.60 -1.69 -12.23
C ARG A 66 -13.94 -2.37 -13.41
N TYR A 67 -14.13 -3.67 -13.53
CA TYR A 67 -13.59 -4.43 -14.64
C TYR A 67 -14.43 -4.14 -15.89
N SER A 68 -13.79 -3.70 -16.96
CA SER A 68 -14.47 -3.23 -18.18
C SER A 68 -15.34 -4.30 -18.86
N HIS A 69 -15.02 -5.57 -18.66
CA HIS A 69 -15.77 -6.71 -19.21
C HIS A 69 -16.69 -7.35 -18.18
N GLY A 70 -16.74 -6.79 -16.96
CA GLY A 70 -17.65 -7.25 -15.92
C GLY A 70 -19.04 -6.65 -16.15
N ASN A 71 -20.05 -7.50 -16.24
CA ASN A 71 -21.43 -7.07 -16.46
C ASN A 71 -22.07 -6.52 -15.18
N ARG A 72 -23.31 -6.91 -14.91
CA ARG A 72 -24.08 -6.47 -13.73
C ARG A 72 -23.49 -6.93 -12.40
N GLN A 73 -22.56 -7.89 -12.42
CA GLN A 73 -21.91 -8.44 -11.22
C GLN A 73 -20.58 -7.76 -10.90
N ASN A 74 -20.37 -6.56 -11.40
CA ASN A 74 -19.17 -5.81 -11.08
C ASN A 74 -19.19 -5.33 -9.63
N HIS A 75 -18.00 -5.06 -9.10
CA HIS A 75 -17.86 -4.65 -7.71
C HIS A 75 -17.95 -3.13 -7.53
N GLU A 76 -18.20 -2.72 -6.30
CA GLU A 76 -18.08 -1.31 -5.88
C GLU A 76 -16.59 -0.94 -5.77
N PRO A 77 -16.10 0.11 -6.46
CA PRO A 77 -14.68 0.44 -6.46
C PRO A 77 -14.05 0.68 -5.09
N LEU A 78 -14.81 1.27 -4.17
CA LEU A 78 -14.33 1.59 -2.81
C LEU A 78 -14.83 0.61 -1.75
N ARG A 79 -15.21 -0.58 -2.15
CA ARG A 79 -15.71 -1.59 -1.21
C ARG A 79 -14.69 -1.84 -0.09
N THR A 80 -15.15 -1.90 1.15
CA THR A 80 -14.31 -2.31 2.29
C THR A 80 -13.97 -3.78 2.15
N ARG A 81 -12.68 -4.12 2.25
CA ARG A 81 -12.20 -5.48 1.99
C ARG A 81 -11.53 -6.05 3.23
N LYS A 82 -11.82 -7.31 3.49
CA LYS A 82 -11.22 -8.03 4.62
C LYS A 82 -9.79 -8.42 4.28
N LEU A 83 -8.88 -8.20 5.21
CA LEU A 83 -7.50 -8.65 5.10
C LEU A 83 -7.33 -9.96 5.86
N LEU A 84 -6.55 -10.86 5.29
CA LEU A 84 -6.30 -12.18 5.85
C LEU A 84 -4.90 -12.21 6.47
N LEU A 85 -4.88 -12.16 7.79
CA LEU A 85 -3.67 -12.14 8.60
C LEU A 85 -3.79 -13.18 9.71
N HIS A 86 -2.65 -13.61 10.23
CA HIS A 86 -2.66 -14.44 11.43
C HIS A 86 -3.15 -13.61 12.62
N LYS A 87 -3.84 -14.24 13.54
CA LYS A 87 -4.37 -13.58 14.74
C LYS A 87 -3.31 -12.78 15.48
N ARG A 88 -2.10 -13.34 15.61
CA ARG A 88 -0.95 -12.69 16.26
C ARG A 88 -0.57 -11.38 15.56
N GLU A 89 -0.61 -11.37 14.23
CA GLU A 89 -0.32 -10.17 13.43
C GLU A 89 -1.40 -9.11 13.60
N ILE A 90 -2.66 -9.52 13.61
CA ILE A 90 -3.79 -8.61 13.85
C ILE A 90 -3.67 -7.96 15.23
N GLU A 91 -3.31 -8.72 16.25
CA GLU A 91 -3.09 -8.21 17.61
C GLU A 91 -1.97 -7.17 17.64
N ARG A 92 -0.86 -7.42 16.94
CA ARG A 92 0.25 -6.47 16.84
C ARG A 92 -0.13 -5.19 16.13
N LEU A 93 -0.91 -5.30 15.05
CA LEU A 93 -1.41 -4.13 14.33
C LEU A 93 -2.36 -3.31 15.21
N ASP A 94 -3.23 -3.97 15.94
CA ASP A 94 -4.18 -3.31 16.84
C ASP A 94 -3.44 -2.57 17.97
N GLU A 95 -2.45 -3.19 18.57
CA GLU A 95 -1.60 -2.55 19.59
C GLU A 95 -0.85 -1.35 19.04
N ALA A 96 -0.30 -1.46 17.84
CA ALA A 96 0.41 -0.37 17.19
C ALA A 96 -0.52 0.80 16.88
N ALA A 97 -1.72 0.52 16.40
CA ALA A 97 -2.71 1.54 16.07
C ALA A 97 -3.25 2.26 17.33
N ALA A 98 -3.24 1.58 18.47
CA ALA A 98 -3.67 2.18 19.74
C ALA A 98 -2.68 3.20 20.27
N LYS A 99 -1.44 3.20 19.81
CA LYS A 99 -0.45 4.21 20.18
C LYS A 99 -0.75 5.52 19.46
N GLY A 100 -0.71 6.62 20.18
CA GLY A 100 -1.00 7.94 19.61
C GLY A 100 -0.08 8.29 18.44
N GLY A 101 -0.66 8.85 17.39
CA GLY A 101 0.08 9.26 16.20
C GLY A 101 0.42 8.16 15.22
N MET A 102 -0.01 6.93 15.48
CA MET A 102 0.22 5.80 14.56
C MET A 102 -1.02 5.50 13.74
N THR A 103 -0.81 5.09 12.50
CA THR A 103 -1.87 4.63 11.60
C THR A 103 -1.37 3.42 10.80
N LEU A 104 -2.30 2.68 10.24
CA LEU A 104 -1.98 1.51 9.42
C LEU A 104 -2.31 1.84 7.98
N VAL A 105 -1.34 1.73 7.08
CA VAL A 105 -1.52 2.07 5.66
C VAL A 105 -1.05 0.94 4.77
N PRO A 106 -1.74 0.69 3.63
CA PRO A 106 -1.22 -0.23 2.64
C PRO A 106 -0.08 0.43 1.88
N THR A 107 1.03 -0.27 1.70
CA THR A 107 2.21 0.25 1.00
C THR A 107 2.28 -0.23 -0.43
N GLN A 108 1.84 -1.45 -0.70
CA GLN A 108 1.81 -2.00 -2.05
C GLN A 108 0.86 -3.20 -2.14
N VAL A 109 0.37 -3.42 -3.34
CA VAL A 109 -0.37 -4.63 -3.71
C VAL A 109 0.48 -5.37 -4.73
N TYR A 110 0.62 -6.66 -4.57
CA TYR A 110 1.50 -7.46 -5.43
C TYR A 110 0.97 -8.87 -5.63
N LEU A 111 1.41 -9.47 -6.72
CA LEU A 111 1.12 -10.87 -7.02
C LEU A 111 2.29 -11.71 -6.53
N LYS A 112 1.98 -12.72 -5.72
CA LYS A 112 2.99 -13.64 -5.17
C LYS A 112 2.45 -15.07 -5.23
N ASN A 113 3.13 -15.93 -5.93
CA ASN A 113 2.72 -17.35 -6.08
C ASN A 113 1.28 -17.49 -6.56
N GLY A 114 0.86 -16.68 -7.53
CA GLY A 114 -0.48 -16.71 -8.09
C GLY A 114 -1.58 -16.10 -7.22
N ARG A 115 -1.23 -15.49 -6.09
CA ARG A 115 -2.20 -14.85 -5.18
C ARG A 115 -1.90 -13.37 -5.02
N ILE A 116 -2.97 -12.58 -4.95
CA ILE A 116 -2.83 -11.15 -4.71
C ILE A 116 -2.65 -10.93 -3.20
N LYS A 117 -1.56 -10.26 -2.85
CA LYS A 117 -1.19 -9.91 -1.49
C LYS A 117 -1.12 -8.39 -1.33
N ILE A 118 -1.25 -7.93 -0.11
CA ILE A 118 -1.10 -6.51 0.22
C ILE A 118 -0.14 -6.38 1.40
N GLU A 119 0.75 -5.41 1.31
CA GLU A 119 1.67 -5.09 2.42
C GLU A 119 1.07 -3.97 3.24
N VAL A 120 0.94 -4.20 4.55
CA VAL A 120 0.43 -3.22 5.50
C VAL A 120 1.60 -2.69 6.32
N GLY A 121 1.76 -1.37 6.36
CA GLY A 121 2.79 -0.72 7.14
C GLY A 121 2.23 -0.02 8.37
N VAL A 122 2.97 -0.11 9.47
CA VAL A 122 2.71 0.71 10.66
C VAL A 122 3.37 2.07 10.41
N ALA A 123 2.58 3.12 10.39
CA ALA A 123 3.00 4.42 9.89
C ALA A 123 2.80 5.52 10.93
N ARG A 124 3.76 6.45 10.99
CA ARG A 124 3.68 7.66 11.79
C ARG A 124 3.76 8.86 10.87
N GLY A 125 2.86 9.82 11.02
CA GLY A 125 2.86 11.01 10.20
C GLY A 125 4.16 11.80 10.29
N LYS A 126 4.73 12.18 9.15
CA LYS A 126 5.90 13.05 9.09
C LYS A 126 5.51 14.47 9.45
N LYS A 127 6.37 15.15 10.21
CA LYS A 127 6.23 16.58 10.42
C LYS A 127 6.55 17.32 9.12
N MET A 128 6.02 18.51 8.98
CA MET A 128 6.20 19.31 7.75
C MET A 128 7.68 19.47 7.37
N TYR A 129 8.57 19.70 8.34
CA TYR A 129 10.00 19.86 8.04
C TYR A 129 10.63 18.56 7.52
N ASP A 130 10.17 17.38 7.97
CA ASP A 130 10.66 16.08 7.48
C ASP A 130 10.33 15.89 6.00
N LYS A 131 9.13 16.31 5.60
CA LYS A 131 8.70 16.25 4.19
C LYS A 131 9.55 17.15 3.32
N ARG A 132 9.82 18.38 3.77
CA ARG A 132 10.67 19.34 3.06
C ARG A 132 12.09 18.82 2.91
N GLU A 133 12.64 18.23 3.96
CA GLU A 133 13.98 17.67 3.94
C GLU A 133 14.08 16.52 2.92
N ALA A 134 13.09 15.63 2.89
CA ALA A 134 13.05 14.53 1.93
C ALA A 134 12.98 15.05 0.48
N GLU A 135 12.21 16.09 0.24
CA GLU A 135 12.11 16.72 -1.08
C GLU A 135 13.42 17.37 -1.50
N MET A 136 14.06 18.05 -0.59
CA MET A 136 15.38 18.68 -0.83
C MET A 136 16.45 17.62 -1.17
N ARG A 137 16.49 16.50 -0.46
CA ARG A 137 17.39 15.40 -0.77
C ARG A 137 17.21 14.88 -2.18
N ARG A 138 15.97 14.68 -2.61
CA ARG A 138 15.66 14.21 -3.98
C ARG A 138 16.14 15.20 -5.02
N THR A 139 15.95 16.49 -4.77
CA THR A 139 16.41 17.55 -5.68
C THR A 139 17.93 17.55 -5.80
N VAL A 140 18.63 17.49 -4.68
CA VAL A 140 20.09 17.45 -4.66
C VAL A 140 20.64 16.22 -5.39
N GLU A 141 20.04 15.05 -5.16
CA GLU A 141 20.44 13.82 -5.86
C GLU A 141 20.25 13.95 -7.37
N ARG A 142 19.13 14.53 -7.82
CA ARG A 142 18.87 14.75 -9.25
C ARG A 142 19.91 15.69 -9.87
N GLU A 143 20.21 16.79 -9.22
CA GLU A 143 21.20 17.75 -9.68
C GLU A 143 22.58 17.12 -9.78
N THR A 144 22.99 16.34 -8.79
CA THR A 144 24.25 15.61 -8.80
C THR A 144 24.32 14.64 -9.97
N ARG A 145 23.26 13.91 -10.25
CA ARG A 145 23.21 12.98 -11.40
C ARG A 145 23.36 13.72 -12.74
N VAL A 146 22.71 14.84 -12.89
CA VAL A 146 22.80 15.67 -14.11
C VAL A 146 24.23 16.14 -14.31
N GLN A 147 24.87 16.68 -13.28
CA GLN A 147 26.25 17.13 -13.33
C GLN A 147 27.20 16.00 -13.70
N LEU A 148 27.04 14.81 -13.14
CA LEU A 148 27.86 13.65 -13.48
C LEU A 148 27.70 13.23 -14.93
N LYS A 149 26.50 13.28 -15.49
CA LYS A 149 26.24 13.00 -16.89
C LYS A 149 26.92 14.01 -17.81
N GLU A 150 26.90 15.28 -17.46
CA GLU A 150 27.54 16.34 -18.24
C GLU A 150 29.08 16.21 -18.24
N ARG A 151 29.66 15.79 -17.11
CA ARG A 151 31.10 15.55 -17.03
C ARG A 151 31.60 14.36 -17.84
N ASN A 152 30.71 13.38 -18.06
CA ASN A 152 31.05 12.14 -18.79
C ASN A 152 30.74 12.20 -20.29
N ARG A 153 30.41 13.36 -20.81
CA ARG A 153 30.20 13.56 -22.25
C ARG A 153 31.53 13.93 -22.95
#